data_9f531a5a6db7cab71767b69fc2376e88
#
_entry.id   9f531a5a6db7cab71767b69fc2376e88
#
_cell.length_a   1.000
_cell.length_b   1.000
_cell.length_c   1.000
_cell.angle_alpha   90.00
_cell.angle_beta   90.00
_cell.angle_gamma   90.00
#
_symmetry.space_group_name_H-M   'P 1'
#
loop_
_entity.id
_entity.type
_entity.pdbx_description
1 polymer ?
#
loop_
_entity_poly.entity_id
_entity_poly.type
_entity_poly.pdbx_seq_one_letter_code
_entity_poly.pdbx_strand_id
1 'polypeptide(L)'
;MLAFQYKALADHNVYLEGTLLKPNMVTAGQSCATKYGPQQVAEATVTALNRTVPAAVAGTCARVHEKSLRSVTRDLYMYNLIIHGAVAGITFLSGGQSEVDASIHLNAINAFNGRKPWPLSFSYGRALQASVLKAWQGKAENVKAAQAEFLKRARANGRAATGKYTGEEDGSGAGQESLFVANHSY
;
A
#
# COMPACT_ATOMS: atom_id res chain seq x y z
N MET A 1 6.26 19.09 3.48
CA MET A 1 7.35 18.15 3.80
C MET A 1 7.91 17.48 2.54
N LEU A 2 7.15 16.71 1.75
CA LEU A 2 7.66 16.01 0.55
C LEU A 2 8.44 16.93 -0.43
N ALA A 3 7.93 18.14 -0.72
CA ALA A 3 8.62 19.07 -1.62
C ALA A 3 10.05 19.40 -1.15
N PHE A 4 10.26 19.58 0.15
CA PHE A 4 11.58 19.83 0.72
C PHE A 4 12.50 18.62 0.63
N GLN A 5 11.93 17.40 0.84
CA GLN A 5 12.69 16.15 0.69
C GLN A 5 13.17 15.99 -0.76
N TYR A 6 12.27 16.16 -1.74
CA TYR A 6 12.67 16.04 -3.15
C TYR A 6 13.61 17.16 -3.61
N LYS A 7 13.45 18.38 -3.05
CA LYS A 7 14.46 19.43 -3.27
C LYS A 7 15.83 18.97 -2.78
N ALA A 8 15.92 18.46 -1.56
CA ALA A 8 17.20 18.01 -1.01
C ALA A 8 17.79 16.84 -1.82
N LEU A 9 16.95 15.88 -2.25
CA LEU A 9 17.41 14.77 -3.10
C LEU A 9 17.95 15.28 -4.44
N ALA A 10 17.32 16.31 -5.03
CA ALA A 10 17.78 16.93 -6.26
C ALA A 10 19.10 17.71 -6.05
N ASP A 11 19.22 18.46 -4.96
CA ASP A 11 20.46 19.20 -4.62
C ASP A 11 21.66 18.24 -4.46
N HIS A 12 21.42 17.00 -4.04
CA HIS A 12 22.43 15.96 -3.88
C HIS A 12 22.55 15.00 -5.08
N ASN A 13 21.91 15.31 -6.21
CA ASN A 13 21.93 14.50 -7.43
C ASN A 13 21.55 13.02 -7.21
N VAL A 14 20.59 12.77 -6.33
CA VAL A 14 20.11 11.40 -6.06
C VAL A 14 19.34 10.86 -7.26
N TYR A 15 19.63 9.64 -7.68
CA TYR A 15 18.95 8.94 -8.75
C TYR A 15 17.51 8.60 -8.32
N LEU A 16 16.54 9.42 -8.73
CA LEU A 16 15.15 9.35 -8.27
C LEU A 16 14.42 8.11 -8.78
N GLU A 17 14.75 7.63 -9.97
CA GLU A 17 14.17 6.43 -10.57
C GLU A 17 14.51 5.16 -9.79
N GLY A 18 15.57 5.19 -8.99
CA GLY A 18 15.96 4.12 -8.07
C GLY A 18 15.35 4.25 -6.67
N THR A 19 14.49 5.25 -6.43
CA THR A 19 13.90 5.49 -5.11
C THR A 19 12.48 4.92 -5.01
N LEU A 20 12.10 4.55 -3.78
CA LEU A 20 10.76 4.15 -3.40
C LEU A 20 10.24 5.10 -2.32
N LEU A 21 9.12 5.77 -2.57
CA LEU A 21 8.47 6.59 -1.56
C LEU A 21 7.51 5.74 -0.72
N LYS A 22 7.65 5.82 0.61
CA LYS A 22 6.71 5.19 1.56
C LYS A 22 6.01 6.25 2.42
N PRO A 23 5.00 6.94 1.88
CA PRO A 23 4.29 8.00 2.59
C PRO A 23 3.09 7.46 3.37
N ASN A 24 2.54 8.30 4.25
CA ASN A 24 1.18 8.12 4.76
C ASN A 24 0.16 8.54 3.69
N MET A 25 -1.06 8.01 3.78
CA MET A 25 -2.21 8.57 3.07
C MET A 25 -2.65 9.87 3.76
N VAL A 26 -3.30 10.78 3.04
CA VAL A 26 -3.86 12.00 3.63
C VAL A 26 -5.18 11.66 4.30
N THR A 27 -5.13 11.30 5.57
CA THR A 27 -6.29 10.97 6.41
C THR A 27 -6.50 12.04 7.47
N ALA A 28 -7.70 12.08 8.08
CA ALA A 28 -7.95 12.93 9.23
C ALA A 28 -6.99 12.60 10.38
N GLY A 29 -6.51 13.62 11.07
CA GLY A 29 -5.74 13.42 12.30
C GLY A 29 -6.59 12.75 13.39
N GLN A 30 -5.94 12.13 14.38
CA GLN A 30 -6.64 11.40 15.46
C GLN A 30 -7.55 12.32 16.27
N SER A 31 -7.12 13.55 16.52
CA SER A 31 -7.90 14.57 17.26
C SER A 31 -8.94 15.30 16.39
N CYS A 32 -9.00 15.01 15.09
CA CYS A 32 -9.95 15.67 14.20
C CYS A 32 -11.38 15.14 14.46
N ALA A 33 -12.31 16.02 14.77
CA ALA A 33 -13.70 15.65 14.99
C ALA A 33 -14.38 15.19 13.70
N THR A 34 -13.94 15.71 12.53
CA THR A 34 -14.52 15.36 11.23
C THR A 34 -13.81 14.13 10.67
N LYS A 35 -14.59 13.12 10.31
CA LYS A 35 -14.12 11.97 9.55
C LYS A 35 -14.41 12.20 8.07
N TYR A 36 -13.42 11.93 7.22
CA TYR A 36 -13.55 12.10 5.78
C TYR A 36 -13.74 10.74 5.10
N GLY A 37 -14.58 10.73 4.06
CA GLY A 37 -14.85 9.52 3.29
C GLY A 37 -13.67 9.11 2.40
N PRO A 38 -13.66 7.84 1.91
CA PRO A 38 -12.56 7.31 1.11
C PRO A 38 -12.24 8.12 -0.15
N GLN A 39 -13.26 8.70 -0.79
CA GLN A 39 -13.09 9.54 -1.99
C GLN A 39 -12.33 10.84 -1.67
N GLN A 40 -12.65 11.47 -0.54
CA GLN A 40 -11.97 12.69 -0.09
C GLN A 40 -10.51 12.41 0.30
N VAL A 41 -10.26 11.27 0.96
CA VAL A 41 -8.91 10.79 1.27
C VAL A 41 -8.12 10.54 -0.02
N ALA A 42 -8.75 9.92 -1.02
CA ALA A 42 -8.13 9.66 -2.31
C ALA A 42 -7.76 10.94 -3.05
N GLU A 43 -8.70 11.88 -3.17
CA GLU A 43 -8.48 13.18 -3.82
C GLU A 43 -7.36 13.97 -3.13
N ALA A 44 -7.40 14.08 -1.81
CA ALA A 44 -6.38 14.78 -1.03
C ALA A 44 -5.00 14.13 -1.19
N THR A 45 -4.95 12.80 -1.13
CA THR A 45 -3.69 12.04 -1.28
C THR A 45 -3.10 12.22 -2.67
N VAL A 46 -3.89 12.00 -3.72
CA VAL A 46 -3.41 12.14 -5.12
C VAL A 46 -3.01 13.58 -5.41
N THR A 47 -3.76 14.56 -4.91
CA THR A 47 -3.41 15.98 -5.03
C THR A 47 -2.07 16.30 -4.36
N ALA A 48 -1.86 15.84 -3.14
CA ALA A 48 -0.62 16.06 -2.42
C ALA A 48 0.58 15.44 -3.16
N LEU A 49 0.44 14.22 -3.66
CA LEU A 49 1.48 13.53 -4.43
C LEU A 49 1.78 14.26 -5.74
N ASN A 50 0.77 14.62 -6.52
CA ASN A 50 0.95 15.33 -7.80
C ASN A 50 1.65 16.68 -7.65
N ARG A 51 1.47 17.35 -6.51
CA ARG A 51 2.09 18.66 -6.23
C ARG A 51 3.54 18.55 -5.74
N THR A 52 3.97 17.38 -5.28
CA THR A 52 5.23 17.30 -4.52
C THR A 52 6.16 16.18 -4.93
N VAL A 53 5.67 15.14 -5.59
CA VAL A 53 6.47 13.96 -5.95
C VAL A 53 6.79 13.99 -7.44
N PRO A 54 8.07 13.98 -7.82
CA PRO A 54 8.47 13.91 -9.22
C PRO A 54 7.95 12.63 -9.90
N ALA A 55 7.55 12.73 -11.16
CA ALA A 55 7.14 11.55 -11.95
C ALA A 55 8.29 10.53 -12.11
N ALA A 56 9.53 10.98 -11.97
CA ALA A 56 10.74 10.14 -12.01
C ALA A 56 10.80 9.09 -10.89
N VAL A 57 10.07 9.29 -9.77
CA VAL A 57 9.93 8.31 -8.67
C VAL A 57 9.05 7.13 -9.07
N ALA A 58 8.78 6.96 -10.35
CA ALA A 58 7.86 5.93 -10.86
C ALA A 58 8.29 4.47 -10.61
N GLY A 59 9.47 4.24 -10.01
CA GLY A 59 10.04 2.90 -10.01
C GLY A 59 10.25 2.41 -11.45
N THR A 60 11.32 1.79 -11.75
CA THR A 60 11.55 1.19 -13.06
C THR A 60 10.55 0.06 -13.28
N CYS A 61 9.39 0.37 -13.85
CA CYS A 61 8.65 -0.62 -14.59
C CYS A 61 9.48 -0.89 -15.86
N ALA A 62 10.49 -1.75 -15.74
CA ALA A 62 11.02 -2.39 -16.93
C ALA A 62 9.83 -3.08 -17.56
N ARG A 63 9.31 -2.52 -18.66
CA ARG A 63 8.45 -3.26 -19.58
C ARG A 63 9.27 -4.42 -20.07
N VAL A 64 9.25 -5.50 -19.31
CA VAL A 64 9.69 -6.78 -19.83
C VAL A 64 8.73 -7.08 -20.95
N HIS A 65 9.23 -7.03 -22.17
CA HIS A 65 8.47 -7.30 -23.37
C HIS A 65 7.80 -8.66 -23.19
N GLU A 66 6.50 -8.69 -23.16
CA GLU A 66 5.61 -9.84 -22.89
C GLU A 66 5.91 -11.06 -23.79
N LYS A 67 6.68 -10.88 -24.84
CA LYS A 67 7.04 -11.93 -25.80
C LYS A 67 8.17 -12.86 -25.36
N SER A 68 8.97 -12.50 -24.35
CA SER A 68 10.14 -13.32 -23.92
C SER A 68 9.85 -14.27 -22.74
N LEU A 69 8.67 -14.24 -22.12
CA LEU A 69 8.38 -14.93 -20.87
C LEU A 69 7.38 -16.07 -20.95
N ARG A 70 7.07 -16.58 -22.15
CA ARG A 70 6.11 -17.70 -22.29
C ARG A 70 6.58 -19.06 -21.79
N SER A 71 7.79 -19.16 -21.25
CA SER A 71 8.35 -20.46 -20.80
C SER A 71 8.66 -20.56 -19.31
N VAL A 72 8.35 -19.57 -18.49
CA VAL A 72 8.63 -19.60 -17.06
C VAL A 72 7.32 -19.76 -16.28
N THR A 73 7.28 -20.75 -15.40
CA THR A 73 6.11 -21.13 -14.61
C THR A 73 5.55 -19.94 -13.80
N ARG A 74 4.22 -19.90 -13.67
CA ARG A 74 3.42 -18.83 -13.06
C ARG A 74 3.88 -18.43 -11.65
N ASP A 75 4.45 -19.38 -10.91
CA ASP A 75 4.93 -19.16 -9.53
C ASP A 75 6.26 -18.41 -9.49
N LEU A 76 7.14 -18.65 -10.46
CA LEU A 76 8.39 -17.92 -10.64
C LEU A 76 8.13 -16.45 -11.06
N TYR A 77 7.01 -16.22 -11.75
CA TYR A 77 6.58 -14.88 -12.19
C TYR A 77 6.23 -13.98 -10.99
N MET A 78 5.53 -14.52 -10.00
CA MET A 78 5.20 -13.78 -8.77
C MET A 78 6.45 -13.54 -7.92
N TYR A 79 7.37 -14.50 -7.86
CA TYR A 79 8.62 -14.36 -7.10
C TYR A 79 9.58 -13.36 -7.76
N ASN A 80 9.68 -13.37 -9.10
CA ASN A 80 10.47 -12.40 -9.85
C ASN A 80 9.84 -10.99 -9.86
N LEU A 81 8.51 -10.86 -9.77
CA LEU A 81 7.84 -9.58 -9.63
C LEU A 81 8.19 -8.89 -8.29
N ILE A 82 8.42 -9.69 -7.25
CA ILE A 82 8.84 -9.21 -5.93
C ILE A 82 10.33 -8.85 -5.90
N ILE A 83 11.17 -9.55 -6.69
CA ILE A 83 12.63 -9.40 -6.63
C ILE A 83 13.22 -8.56 -7.77
N HIS A 84 12.59 -8.52 -8.96
CA HIS A 84 13.20 -7.96 -10.17
C HIS A 84 12.41 -6.91 -10.90
N GLY A 85 11.34 -6.31 -10.30
CA GLY A 85 11.03 -5.21 -11.10
C GLY A 85 9.69 -4.62 -11.32
N ALA A 86 8.71 -4.88 -10.53
CA ALA A 86 7.67 -3.88 -10.37
C ALA A 86 7.87 -3.21 -9.02
N VAL A 87 8.92 -2.45 -8.87
CA VAL A 87 9.04 -1.57 -7.71
C VAL A 87 7.96 -0.51 -7.87
N ALA A 88 6.88 -0.65 -7.10
CA ALA A 88 5.89 0.40 -6.99
C ALA A 88 6.63 1.69 -6.60
N GLY A 89 6.46 2.76 -7.37
CA GLY A 89 7.10 4.03 -7.08
C GLY A 89 6.67 4.60 -5.74
N ILE A 90 5.43 4.29 -5.32
CA ILE A 90 4.87 4.72 -4.03
C ILE A 90 4.18 3.54 -3.35
N THR A 91 4.61 3.22 -2.13
CA THR A 91 3.99 2.20 -1.27
C THR A 91 3.52 2.85 0.02
N PHE A 92 2.21 2.92 0.23
CA PHE A 92 1.66 3.55 1.43
C PHE A 92 1.95 2.75 2.70
N LEU A 93 2.23 3.45 3.78
CA LEU A 93 2.10 2.89 5.12
C LEU A 93 0.64 3.00 5.60
N SER A 94 0.25 2.20 6.62
CA SER A 94 -1.14 2.21 7.10
C SER A 94 -1.45 3.30 8.14
N GLY A 95 -0.45 3.87 8.79
CA GLY A 95 -0.60 5.01 9.70
C GLY A 95 -1.55 4.80 10.90
N GLY A 96 -1.73 3.55 11.35
CA GLY A 96 -2.65 3.22 12.45
C GLY A 96 -4.11 3.03 12.02
N GLN A 97 -4.41 3.09 10.72
CA GLN A 97 -5.72 2.72 10.19
C GLN A 97 -6.03 1.25 10.49
N SER A 98 -7.32 0.91 10.59
CA SER A 98 -7.76 -0.48 10.64
C SER A 98 -7.32 -1.24 9.38
N GLU A 99 -7.34 -2.56 9.41
CA GLU A 99 -7.04 -3.39 8.23
C GLU A 99 -8.00 -3.11 7.07
N VAL A 100 -9.27 -2.89 7.40
CA VAL A 100 -10.34 -2.61 6.43
C VAL A 100 -10.20 -1.19 5.87
N ASP A 101 -10.02 -0.17 6.72
CA ASP A 101 -9.87 1.21 6.26
C ASP A 101 -8.65 1.39 5.36
N ALA A 102 -7.53 0.76 5.71
CA ALA A 102 -6.33 0.80 4.89
C ALA A 102 -6.57 0.23 3.48
N SER A 103 -7.33 -0.87 3.37
CA SER A 103 -7.73 -1.46 2.08
C SER A 103 -8.71 -0.57 1.32
N ILE A 104 -9.72 -0.01 1.99
CA ILE A 104 -10.72 0.88 1.39
C ILE A 104 -10.05 2.16 0.83
N HIS A 105 -9.20 2.80 1.62
CA HIS A 105 -8.53 4.02 1.20
C HIS A 105 -7.54 3.75 0.05
N LEU A 106 -6.77 2.67 0.11
CA LEU A 106 -5.89 2.26 -0.99
C LEU A 106 -6.69 2.03 -2.28
N ASN A 107 -7.83 1.35 -2.17
CA ASN A 107 -8.73 1.11 -3.29
C ASN A 107 -9.26 2.42 -3.88
N ALA A 108 -9.74 3.33 -3.03
CA ALA A 108 -10.25 4.63 -3.48
C ALA A 108 -9.16 5.45 -4.18
N ILE A 109 -7.93 5.46 -3.66
CA ILE A 109 -6.79 6.13 -4.28
C ILE A 109 -6.49 5.54 -5.67
N ASN A 110 -6.52 4.21 -5.81
CA ASN A 110 -6.25 3.56 -7.10
C ASN A 110 -7.42 3.71 -8.09
N ALA A 111 -8.65 3.70 -7.63
CA ALA A 111 -9.85 3.92 -8.43
C ALA A 111 -10.07 5.41 -8.81
N PHE A 112 -9.42 6.35 -8.11
CA PHE A 112 -9.58 7.78 -8.36
C PHE A 112 -9.25 8.14 -9.81
N ASN A 113 -10.17 8.83 -10.48
CA ASN A 113 -9.99 9.26 -11.86
C ASN A 113 -9.16 10.55 -11.93
N GLY A 114 -7.85 10.42 -11.86
CA GLY A 114 -6.89 11.52 -11.93
C GLY A 114 -5.52 11.04 -12.39
N ARG A 115 -4.65 11.98 -12.78
CA ARG A 115 -3.29 11.65 -13.17
C ARG A 115 -2.54 11.03 -11.99
N LYS A 116 -2.02 9.84 -12.18
CA LYS A 116 -1.18 9.08 -11.25
C LYS A 116 -0.01 8.49 -12.04
N PRO A 117 1.12 9.21 -12.17
CA PRO A 117 2.24 8.70 -12.97
C PRO A 117 2.98 7.53 -12.30
N TRP A 118 2.69 7.27 -11.03
CA TRP A 118 3.31 6.20 -10.24
C TRP A 118 2.36 5.02 -10.06
N PRO A 119 2.85 3.78 -10.03
CA PRO A 119 2.15 2.67 -9.41
C PRO A 119 1.98 2.97 -7.91
N LEU A 120 0.75 2.80 -7.41
CA LEU A 120 0.41 3.05 -6.01
C LEU A 120 0.04 1.73 -5.34
N SER A 121 0.84 1.32 -4.37
CA SER A 121 0.71 0.03 -3.69
C SER A 121 0.80 0.21 -2.17
N PHE A 122 1.02 -0.86 -1.44
CA PHE A 122 1.05 -0.87 0.02
C PHE A 122 2.30 -1.54 0.57
N SER A 123 2.70 -1.06 1.75
CA SER A 123 3.74 -1.68 2.59
C SER A 123 3.28 -1.58 4.04
N TYR A 124 2.27 -2.37 4.38
CA TYR A 124 1.65 -2.36 5.71
C TYR A 124 2.33 -3.35 6.65
N GLY A 125 2.49 -2.92 7.90
CA GLY A 125 2.79 -3.81 9.01
C GLY A 125 1.49 -4.26 9.68
N ARG A 126 1.03 -3.48 10.66
CA ARG A 126 -0.15 -3.80 11.48
C ARG A 126 -1.41 -4.07 10.66
N ALA A 127 -1.71 -3.25 9.67
CA ALA A 127 -2.91 -3.42 8.83
C ALA A 127 -2.85 -4.63 7.86
N LEU A 128 -1.76 -5.39 7.86
CA LEU A 128 -1.66 -6.66 7.13
C LEU A 128 -1.60 -7.86 8.07
N GLN A 129 -1.23 -7.65 9.34
CA GLN A 129 -0.81 -8.72 10.24
C GLN A 129 -1.61 -8.79 11.55
N ALA A 130 -2.42 -7.78 11.90
CA ALA A 130 -3.07 -7.74 13.20
C ALA A 130 -4.04 -8.93 13.41
N SER A 131 -4.92 -9.19 12.45
CA SER A 131 -5.83 -10.35 12.48
C SER A 131 -5.08 -11.67 12.39
N VAL A 132 -3.98 -11.71 11.65
CA VAL A 132 -3.10 -12.88 11.53
C VAL A 132 -2.51 -13.26 12.87
N LEU A 133 -1.96 -12.29 13.61
CA LEU A 133 -1.39 -12.51 14.95
C LEU A 133 -2.46 -12.94 15.96
N LYS A 134 -3.67 -12.36 15.87
CA LYS A 134 -4.82 -12.80 16.66
C LYS A 134 -5.20 -14.25 16.38
N ALA A 135 -5.17 -14.65 15.12
CA ALA A 135 -5.48 -16.04 14.73
C ALA A 135 -4.36 -16.99 15.15
N TRP A 136 -3.12 -16.58 15.06
CA TRP A 136 -1.97 -17.43 15.39
C TRP A 136 -1.78 -17.66 16.90
N GLN A 137 -1.85 -16.63 17.71
CA GLN A 137 -1.61 -16.67 19.17
C GLN A 137 -0.27 -17.28 19.59
N GLY A 138 0.70 -17.39 18.68
CA GLY A 138 1.99 -18.03 18.95
C GLY A 138 1.95 -19.56 19.00
N LYS A 139 0.87 -20.21 18.59
CA LYS A 139 0.65 -21.64 18.70
C LYS A 139 0.85 -22.39 17.38
N ALA A 140 1.53 -23.51 17.42
CA ALA A 140 1.81 -24.34 16.24
C ALA A 140 0.52 -24.87 15.57
N GLU A 141 -0.49 -25.25 16.36
CA GLU A 141 -1.79 -25.73 15.87
C GLU A 141 -2.57 -24.67 15.07
N ASN A 142 -2.31 -23.40 15.32
CA ASN A 142 -3.00 -22.27 14.67
C ASN A 142 -2.32 -21.78 13.38
N VAL A 143 -1.19 -22.34 12.97
CA VAL A 143 -0.41 -21.87 11.81
C VAL A 143 -1.25 -21.83 10.54
N LYS A 144 -2.06 -22.86 10.27
CA LYS A 144 -2.91 -22.92 9.07
C LYS A 144 -3.97 -21.82 9.06
N ALA A 145 -4.58 -21.54 10.21
CA ALA A 145 -5.58 -20.47 10.35
C ALA A 145 -4.93 -19.09 10.14
N ALA A 146 -3.76 -18.88 10.72
CA ALA A 146 -2.99 -17.64 10.54
C ALA A 146 -2.57 -17.42 9.07
N GLN A 147 -2.12 -18.47 8.39
CA GLN A 147 -1.77 -18.39 6.96
C GLN A 147 -2.99 -18.06 6.09
N ALA A 148 -4.15 -18.65 6.39
CA ALA A 148 -5.40 -18.36 5.67
C ALA A 148 -5.80 -16.89 5.84
N GLU A 149 -5.72 -16.36 7.06
CA GLU A 149 -6.01 -14.95 7.34
C GLU A 149 -5.01 -14.01 6.66
N PHE A 150 -3.73 -14.36 6.66
CA PHE A 150 -2.71 -13.58 5.94
C PHE A 150 -2.97 -13.51 4.43
N LEU A 151 -3.29 -14.64 3.82
CA LEU A 151 -3.64 -14.70 2.39
C LEU A 151 -4.89 -13.88 2.07
N LYS A 152 -5.88 -13.90 2.95
CA LYS A 152 -7.09 -13.08 2.83
C LYS A 152 -6.73 -11.60 2.80
N ARG A 153 -5.96 -11.11 3.77
CA ARG A 153 -5.51 -9.70 3.83
C ARG A 153 -4.62 -9.32 2.64
N ALA A 154 -3.72 -10.21 2.22
CA ALA A 154 -2.86 -9.98 1.06
C ALA A 154 -3.68 -9.85 -0.24
N ARG A 155 -4.71 -10.68 -0.44
CA ARG A 155 -5.63 -10.61 -1.58
C ARG A 155 -6.44 -9.32 -1.57
N ALA A 156 -7.02 -8.94 -0.43
CA ALA A 156 -7.78 -7.71 -0.26
C ALA A 156 -6.93 -6.49 -0.69
N ASN A 157 -5.72 -6.38 -0.16
CA ASN A 157 -4.82 -5.27 -0.49
C ASN A 157 -4.28 -5.36 -1.93
N GLY A 158 -4.07 -6.55 -2.47
CA GLY A 158 -3.71 -6.74 -3.88
C GLY A 158 -4.83 -6.24 -4.83
N ARG A 159 -6.10 -6.51 -4.50
CA ARG A 159 -7.24 -5.94 -5.25
C ARG A 159 -7.35 -4.43 -5.06
N ALA A 160 -7.14 -3.93 -3.85
CA ALA A 160 -7.13 -2.50 -3.56
C ALA A 160 -6.03 -1.75 -4.35
N ALA A 161 -4.86 -2.34 -4.52
CA ALA A 161 -3.78 -1.78 -5.33
C ALA A 161 -4.13 -1.68 -6.84
N THR A 162 -5.18 -2.36 -7.27
CA THR A 162 -5.71 -2.28 -8.65
C THR A 162 -7.07 -1.58 -8.74
N GLY A 163 -7.59 -1.01 -7.66
CA GLY A 163 -8.90 -0.36 -7.61
C GLY A 163 -10.08 -1.33 -7.75
N LYS A 164 -9.91 -2.61 -7.43
CA LYS A 164 -10.90 -3.70 -7.60
C LYS A 164 -11.35 -4.35 -6.29
N TYR A 165 -11.05 -3.74 -5.17
CA TYR A 165 -11.48 -4.24 -3.88
C TYR A 165 -12.96 -3.95 -3.65
N THR A 166 -13.74 -4.97 -3.26
CA THR A 166 -15.19 -4.90 -3.06
C THR A 166 -15.62 -5.00 -1.60
N GLY A 167 -14.70 -5.36 -0.70
CA GLY A 167 -15.01 -5.60 0.72
C GLY A 167 -15.49 -7.02 1.04
N GLU A 168 -15.72 -7.85 0.03
CA GLU A 168 -16.24 -9.23 0.23
C GLU A 168 -15.26 -10.12 1.00
N GLU A 169 -13.98 -9.80 0.96
CA GLU A 169 -12.94 -10.55 1.67
C GLU A 169 -12.93 -10.28 3.17
N ASP A 170 -13.57 -9.21 3.64
CA ASP A 170 -13.37 -8.76 5.02
C ASP A 170 -14.17 -9.51 6.07
N GLY A 171 -15.15 -10.35 5.72
CA GLY A 171 -15.89 -11.19 6.68
C GLY A 171 -15.98 -10.59 8.11
N SER A 172 -16.73 -11.04 9.00
CA SER A 172 -17.02 -10.50 10.35
C SER A 172 -15.89 -9.66 11.05
N GLY A 173 -16.14 -8.37 11.25
CA GLY A 173 -15.75 -7.49 12.39
C GLY A 173 -14.30 -7.34 12.87
N ALA A 174 -13.46 -8.33 12.76
CA ALA A 174 -12.13 -8.33 13.37
C ALA A 174 -11.11 -7.34 12.74
N GLY A 175 -11.32 -6.96 11.49
CA GLY A 175 -10.44 -6.04 10.75
C GLY A 175 -10.81 -4.55 10.90
N GLN A 176 -11.83 -4.20 11.68
CA GLN A 176 -12.32 -2.82 11.83
C GLN A 176 -11.70 -2.08 13.01
N GLU A 177 -10.95 -2.75 13.87
CA GLU A 177 -10.33 -2.11 15.02
C GLU A 177 -9.23 -1.12 14.60
N SER A 178 -9.23 0.06 15.24
CA SER A 178 -8.14 1.03 15.06
C SER A 178 -6.82 0.43 15.54
N LEU A 179 -5.80 0.51 14.71
CA LEU A 179 -4.45 0.03 15.00
C LEU A 179 -3.50 1.16 15.40
N PHE A 180 -4.07 2.30 15.80
CA PHE A 180 -3.28 3.45 16.23
C PHE A 180 -2.54 3.15 17.54
N VAL A 181 -1.26 3.49 17.56
CA VAL A 181 -0.40 3.45 18.75
C VAL A 181 0.17 4.85 18.94
N ALA A 182 -0.11 5.46 20.12
CA ALA A 182 0.44 6.76 20.46
C ALA A 182 1.97 6.67 20.57
N ASN A 183 2.66 7.71 20.12
CA ASN A 183 4.12 7.81 20.16
C ASN A 183 4.86 6.65 19.43
N HIS A 184 4.22 6.05 18.42
CA HIS A 184 4.87 5.02 17.62
C HIS A 184 6.03 5.62 16.82
N SER A 185 7.23 5.11 17.03
CA SER A 185 8.44 5.40 16.27
C SER A 185 8.54 4.44 15.07
N TYR A 186 8.86 4.97 13.90
CA TYR A 186 9.14 4.21 12.69
C TYR A 186 10.63 4.05 12.48
#